data_c25620945f3fc67688f655973257e59a
#
_entry.id   c25620945f3fc67688f655973257e59a
#
_cell.length_a   1.000
_cell.length_b   1.000
_cell.length_c   1.000
_cell.angle_alpha   90.00
_cell.angle_beta   90.00
_cell.angle_gamma   90.00
#
_symmetry.space_group_name_H-M   'P 1'
#
loop_
_entity.id
_entity.type
_entity.pdbx_description
1 polymer ?
#
loop_
_entity_poly.entity_id
_entity_poly.type
_entity_poly.pdbx_seq_one_letter_code
_entity_poly.pdbx_strand_id
1 'polypeptide(L)'
;MKAKWILMVALAAFAQLSNAREKSVTVFVRGGVTESFLLSADNDKLLTGFKVGVGTQISLLKSGRLVLLPTVELAQKGGVIMSEYGGTVTMRGLYVHVPLDVALQFRARKGRYITIAMGPYIGYGVGGKIYGSDGMYFYRHIPVDRHYDMFGKEADLQRWDSGLHTMFQYEFNRVLVGASFEMGFKSIFKEEWSAYNNATTPCALSLHIGYRF
;
A
#
# COMPACT_ATOMS: atom_id res chain seq x y z
N MET A 1 -1.73 -18.58 -12.53
CA MET A 1 -3.12 -18.50 -13.05
C MET A 1 -4.08 -17.69 -12.16
N LYS A 2 -3.96 -17.69 -10.85
CA LYS A 2 -4.90 -17.00 -9.91
C LYS A 2 -4.87 -15.46 -10.00
N ALA A 3 -3.73 -14.83 -10.32
CA ALA A 3 -3.62 -13.37 -10.40
C ALA A 3 -4.44 -12.73 -11.55
N LYS A 4 -4.59 -13.43 -12.68
CA LYS A 4 -5.40 -12.96 -13.81
C LYS A 4 -6.88 -12.85 -13.46
N TRP A 5 -7.39 -13.74 -12.62
CA TRP A 5 -8.80 -13.73 -12.18
C TRP A 5 -9.08 -12.57 -11.21
N ILE A 6 -8.14 -12.23 -10.33
CA ILE A 6 -8.27 -11.09 -9.39
C ILE A 6 -8.33 -9.79 -10.19
N LEU A 7 -7.49 -9.64 -11.20
CA LEU A 7 -7.49 -8.47 -12.06
C LEU A 7 -8.79 -8.35 -12.88
N MET A 8 -9.30 -9.48 -13.40
CA MET A 8 -10.57 -9.51 -14.14
C MET A 8 -11.77 -9.20 -13.25
N VAL A 9 -11.80 -9.70 -12.01
CA VAL A 9 -12.87 -9.40 -11.05
C VAL A 9 -12.82 -7.93 -10.63
N ALA A 10 -11.64 -7.36 -10.40
CA ALA A 10 -11.48 -5.94 -10.13
C ALA A 10 -11.95 -5.07 -11.30
N LEU A 11 -11.57 -5.41 -12.54
CA LEU A 11 -12.02 -4.71 -13.75
C LEU A 11 -13.54 -4.86 -13.98
N ALA A 12 -14.12 -6.03 -13.73
CA ALA A 12 -15.56 -6.25 -13.86
C ALA A 12 -16.36 -5.48 -12.79
N ALA A 13 -15.87 -5.41 -11.55
CA ALA A 13 -16.45 -4.58 -10.49
C ALA A 13 -16.39 -3.09 -10.86
N PHE A 14 -15.27 -2.63 -11.44
CA PHE A 14 -15.13 -1.28 -11.98
C PHE A 14 -16.14 -0.97 -13.10
N ALA A 15 -16.35 -1.91 -14.03
CA ALA A 15 -17.29 -1.74 -15.15
C ALA A 15 -18.76 -1.70 -14.68
N GLN A 16 -19.12 -2.37 -13.60
CA GLN A 16 -20.48 -2.31 -13.05
C GLN A 16 -20.75 -1.01 -12.28
N LEU A 17 -19.74 -0.40 -11.66
CA LEU A 17 -19.87 0.90 -11.01
C LEU A 17 -20.11 2.05 -12.00
N SER A 18 -19.67 1.91 -13.25
CA SER A 18 -19.89 2.92 -14.31
C SER A 18 -21.34 2.99 -14.83
N ASN A 19 -22.18 1.98 -14.55
CA ASN A 19 -23.58 1.93 -14.96
C ASN A 19 -24.55 2.60 -13.98
N ALA A 20 -24.08 3.16 -12.86
CA ALA A 20 -24.93 3.86 -11.91
C ALA A 20 -25.29 5.28 -12.41
N ARG A 21 -26.35 5.39 -13.13
CA ARG A 21 -26.83 6.53 -13.95
C ARG A 21 -27.12 7.86 -13.22
N GLU A 22 -26.93 7.96 -11.89
CA GLU A 22 -27.18 9.20 -11.13
C GLU A 22 -26.00 9.68 -10.26
N LYS A 23 -24.93 8.90 -10.15
CA LYS A 23 -23.76 9.28 -9.34
C LYS A 23 -22.68 9.83 -10.26
N SER A 24 -22.15 11.01 -9.94
CA SER A 24 -20.96 11.52 -10.64
C SER A 24 -19.79 10.60 -10.33
N VAL A 25 -19.35 9.86 -11.32
CA VAL A 25 -18.18 8.98 -11.24
C VAL A 25 -17.08 9.60 -12.08
N THR A 26 -15.92 9.80 -11.50
CA THR A 26 -14.73 10.28 -12.20
C THR A 26 -13.57 9.32 -11.96
N VAL A 27 -12.72 9.16 -12.95
CA VAL A 27 -11.53 8.31 -12.89
C VAL A 27 -10.31 9.17 -12.59
N PHE A 28 -9.37 8.64 -11.84
CA PHE A 28 -8.08 9.26 -11.62
C PHE A 28 -6.94 8.24 -11.69
N VAL A 29 -5.75 8.73 -12.00
CA VAL A 29 -4.49 8.00 -11.88
C VAL A 29 -3.59 8.74 -10.91
N ARG A 30 -2.78 8.01 -10.14
CA ARG A 30 -1.79 8.61 -9.24
C ARG A 30 -0.53 7.77 -9.17
N GLY A 31 0.60 8.42 -8.93
CA GLY A 31 1.87 7.75 -8.72
C GLY A 31 2.75 8.58 -7.79
N GLY A 32 3.68 7.93 -7.11
CA GLY A 32 4.52 8.62 -6.15
C GLY A 32 5.59 7.75 -5.52
N VAL A 33 6.25 8.33 -4.54
CA VAL A 33 7.25 7.68 -3.71
C VAL A 33 6.64 7.23 -2.39
N THR A 34 7.16 6.14 -1.86
CA THR A 34 6.71 5.54 -0.60
C THR A 34 7.92 5.31 0.28
N GLU A 35 7.83 5.74 1.54
CA GLU A 35 8.75 5.36 2.60
C GLU A 35 8.04 4.38 3.51
N SER A 36 8.55 3.15 3.59
CA SER A 36 7.97 2.08 4.40
C SER A 36 8.92 1.65 5.50
N PHE A 37 8.33 1.20 6.60
CA PHE A 37 9.05 0.75 7.79
C PHE A 37 8.22 -0.30 8.53
N LEU A 38 8.87 -1.02 9.45
CA LEU A 38 8.26 -2.06 10.27
C LEU A 38 8.11 -1.55 11.70
N LEU A 39 6.88 -1.31 12.12
CA LEU A 39 6.59 -0.89 13.49
C LEU A 39 6.98 -2.01 14.48
N SER A 40 7.61 -1.67 15.60
CA SER A 40 8.09 -2.59 16.62
C SER A 40 9.32 -3.44 16.27
N ALA A 41 10.01 -3.17 15.15
CA ALA A 41 11.34 -3.70 14.94
C ALA A 41 12.36 -2.79 15.61
N ASP A 42 13.23 -3.35 16.45
CA ASP A 42 14.36 -2.61 16.97
C ASP A 42 15.31 -2.24 15.82
N ASN A 43 15.75 -0.97 15.79
CA ASN A 43 16.65 -0.45 14.76
C ASN A 43 16.11 -0.55 13.31
N ASP A 44 14.81 -0.28 13.09
CA ASP A 44 14.21 -0.22 11.76
C ASP A 44 14.67 1.03 10.99
N LYS A 45 14.93 0.86 9.68
CA LYS A 45 15.22 1.96 8.76
C LYS A 45 14.14 2.07 7.70
N LEU A 46 13.91 3.29 7.24
CA LEU A 46 13.02 3.57 6.14
C LEU A 46 13.49 2.87 4.86
N LEU A 47 12.55 2.31 4.14
CA LEU A 47 12.77 1.71 2.83
C LEU A 47 12.01 2.52 1.77
N THR A 48 12.75 3.20 0.92
CA THR A 48 12.19 3.94 -0.21
C THR A 48 11.68 2.98 -1.28
N GLY A 49 10.44 3.20 -1.70
CA GLY A 49 9.76 2.46 -2.75
C GLY A 49 8.94 3.38 -3.65
N PHE A 50 8.05 2.79 -4.42
CA PHE A 50 7.12 3.53 -5.28
C PHE A 50 5.69 3.01 -5.11
N LYS A 51 4.74 3.85 -5.52
CA LYS A 51 3.32 3.50 -5.60
C LYS A 51 2.75 4.08 -6.89
N VAL A 52 1.97 3.28 -7.63
CA VAL A 52 1.23 3.73 -8.81
C VAL A 52 -0.12 3.05 -8.83
N GLY A 53 -1.16 3.80 -9.18
CA GLY A 53 -2.50 3.24 -9.15
C GLY A 53 -3.52 4.02 -9.98
N VAL A 54 -4.65 3.38 -10.15
CA VAL A 54 -5.86 3.93 -10.78
C VAL A 54 -7.03 3.75 -9.83
N GLY A 55 -7.87 4.77 -9.76
CA GLY A 55 -9.05 4.73 -8.90
C GLY A 55 -10.22 5.47 -9.51
N THR A 56 -11.35 5.38 -8.82
CA THR A 56 -12.54 6.15 -9.14
C THR A 56 -12.98 6.96 -7.93
N GLN A 57 -13.55 8.10 -8.20
CA GLN A 57 -14.25 8.92 -7.22
C GLN A 57 -15.75 8.83 -7.49
N ILE A 58 -16.50 8.34 -6.52
CA ILE A 58 -17.93 8.12 -6.58
C ILE A 58 -18.60 9.03 -5.57
N SER A 59 -19.39 10.01 -6.00
CA SER A 59 -20.12 10.89 -5.10
C SER A 59 -21.22 10.12 -4.39
N LEU A 60 -21.18 10.06 -3.07
CA LEU A 60 -22.20 9.41 -2.23
C LEU A 60 -23.39 10.35 -1.93
N LEU A 61 -23.13 11.66 -1.92
CA LEU A 61 -24.14 12.68 -1.70
C LEU A 61 -24.25 13.60 -2.93
N LYS A 62 -25.44 14.13 -3.20
CA LYS A 62 -25.68 15.12 -4.29
C LYS A 62 -24.82 16.39 -4.11
N SER A 63 -24.43 16.73 -2.90
CA SER A 63 -23.52 17.85 -2.61
C SER A 63 -22.08 17.64 -3.05
N GLY A 64 -21.69 16.39 -3.39
CA GLY A 64 -20.33 16.01 -3.72
C GLY A 64 -19.33 16.06 -2.54
N ARG A 65 -19.80 16.35 -1.31
CA ARG A 65 -18.92 16.46 -0.13
C ARG A 65 -18.45 15.11 0.40
N LEU A 66 -19.25 14.08 0.27
CA LEU A 66 -18.92 12.73 0.70
C LEU A 66 -18.71 11.87 -0.55
N VAL A 67 -17.54 11.29 -0.67
CA VAL A 67 -17.15 10.48 -1.83
C VAL A 67 -16.54 9.16 -1.38
N LEU A 68 -16.69 8.14 -2.21
CA LEU A 68 -16.00 6.85 -2.08
C LEU A 68 -14.88 6.80 -3.10
N LEU A 69 -13.68 6.35 -2.68
CA LEU A 69 -12.47 6.30 -3.48
C LEU A 69 -11.90 4.87 -3.55
N PRO A 70 -12.55 3.94 -4.26
CA PRO A 70 -11.94 2.64 -4.51
C PRO A 70 -10.75 2.83 -5.47
N THR A 71 -9.60 2.27 -5.07
CA THR A 71 -8.36 2.37 -5.85
C THR A 71 -7.70 1.00 -5.98
N VAL A 72 -7.02 0.76 -7.08
CA VAL A 72 -6.11 -0.38 -7.25
C VAL A 72 -4.72 0.16 -7.51
N GLU A 73 -3.77 -0.27 -6.71
CA GLU A 73 -2.40 0.24 -6.72
C GLU A 73 -1.39 -0.88 -6.78
N LEU A 74 -0.28 -0.65 -7.45
CA LEU A 74 0.94 -1.42 -7.32
C LEU A 74 1.87 -0.63 -6.40
N ALA A 75 2.20 -1.22 -5.26
CA ALA A 75 3.00 -0.57 -4.22
C ALA A 75 4.23 -1.41 -3.87
N GLN A 76 5.38 -0.77 -3.80
CA GLN A 76 6.59 -1.39 -3.26
C GLN A 76 6.74 -0.98 -1.81
N LYS A 77 6.70 -1.96 -0.89
CA LYS A 77 6.79 -1.77 0.57
C LYS A 77 7.71 -2.81 1.20
N GLY A 78 8.16 -2.51 2.41
CA GLY A 78 8.98 -3.42 3.19
C GLY A 78 9.64 -2.72 4.37
N GLY A 79 10.83 -3.16 4.74
CA GLY A 79 11.62 -2.56 5.81
C GLY A 79 13.06 -3.03 5.79
N VAL A 80 13.88 -2.38 6.59
CA VAL A 80 15.29 -2.73 6.79
C VAL A 80 15.50 -2.99 8.28
N ILE A 81 15.79 -4.21 8.64
CA ILE A 81 16.09 -4.61 10.03
C ILE A 81 17.60 -4.62 10.21
N MET A 82 18.09 -3.96 11.26
CA MET A 82 19.51 -4.00 11.65
C MET A 82 19.69 -4.97 12.81
N SER A 83 20.72 -5.80 12.72
CA SER A 83 21.16 -6.63 13.85
C SER A 83 22.05 -5.84 14.80
N GLU A 84 22.00 -6.19 16.08
CA GLU A 84 22.95 -5.70 17.10
C GLU A 84 24.42 -5.97 16.73
N TYR A 85 24.69 -6.97 15.90
CA TYR A 85 26.03 -7.34 15.42
C TYR A 85 26.46 -6.62 14.13
N GLY A 86 25.72 -5.61 13.68
CA GLY A 86 26.09 -4.74 12.56
C GLY A 86 25.61 -5.17 11.17
N GLY A 87 24.97 -6.32 11.03
CA GLY A 87 24.40 -6.75 9.74
C GLY A 87 23.03 -6.15 9.47
N THR A 88 22.64 -6.03 8.20
CA THR A 88 21.31 -5.52 7.78
C THR A 88 20.56 -6.55 6.94
N VAL A 89 19.25 -6.67 7.18
CA VAL A 89 18.34 -7.43 6.32
C VAL A 89 17.33 -6.49 5.71
N THR A 90 17.34 -6.39 4.39
CA THR A 90 16.37 -5.58 3.64
C THR A 90 15.31 -6.49 3.03
N MET A 91 14.06 -6.22 3.34
CA MET A 91 12.89 -6.90 2.80
C MET A 91 12.15 -5.93 1.89
N ARG A 92 12.06 -6.24 0.60
CA ARG A 92 11.43 -5.39 -0.41
C ARG A 92 10.35 -6.17 -1.13
N GLY A 93 9.10 -5.94 -0.77
CA GLY A 93 7.93 -6.59 -1.36
C GLY A 93 7.22 -5.71 -2.38
N LEU A 94 6.66 -6.34 -3.40
CA LEU A 94 5.76 -5.73 -4.38
C LEU A 94 4.35 -6.26 -4.14
N TYR A 95 3.40 -5.34 -3.91
CA TYR A 95 2.02 -5.66 -3.56
C TYR A 95 1.03 -5.07 -4.55
N VAL A 96 0.01 -5.84 -4.90
CA VAL A 96 -1.24 -5.28 -5.43
C VAL A 96 -2.06 -4.87 -4.21
N HIS A 97 -2.42 -3.60 -4.16
CA HIS A 97 -3.02 -2.93 -3.00
C HIS A 97 -4.37 -2.33 -3.38
N VAL A 98 -5.38 -2.53 -2.56
CA VAL A 98 -6.75 -2.07 -2.85
C VAL A 98 -7.29 -1.35 -1.61
N PRO A 99 -7.04 -0.04 -1.48
CA PRO A 99 -7.73 0.79 -0.49
C PRO A 99 -9.16 1.10 -0.94
N LEU A 100 -10.05 1.14 0.04
CA LEU A 100 -11.45 1.53 -0.12
C LEU A 100 -11.75 2.68 0.85
N ASP A 101 -11.47 3.91 0.41
CA ASP A 101 -11.55 5.08 1.26
C ASP A 101 -12.90 5.76 1.17
N VAL A 102 -13.44 6.16 2.31
CA VAL A 102 -14.49 7.17 2.41
C VAL A 102 -13.82 8.52 2.63
N ALA A 103 -14.20 9.52 1.85
CA ALA A 103 -13.54 10.81 1.85
C ALA A 103 -14.52 11.97 1.99
N LEU A 104 -14.07 12.98 2.73
CA LEU A 104 -14.70 14.30 2.81
C LEU A 104 -13.96 15.24 1.86
N GLN A 105 -14.72 15.84 0.94
CA GLN A 105 -14.20 16.77 -0.05
C GLN A 105 -14.71 18.18 0.23
N PHE A 106 -13.78 19.13 0.38
CA PHE A 106 -14.05 20.52 0.64
C PHE A 106 -13.64 21.36 -0.56
N ARG A 107 -14.56 22.16 -1.07
CA ARG A 107 -14.28 23.11 -2.15
C ARG A 107 -13.58 24.34 -1.58
N ALA A 108 -12.29 24.51 -1.86
CA ALA A 108 -11.51 25.68 -1.44
C ALA A 108 -11.79 26.90 -2.34
N ARG A 109 -11.80 26.70 -3.67
CA ARG A 109 -12.14 27.68 -4.72
C ARG A 109 -12.68 26.96 -5.94
N LYS A 110 -13.08 27.70 -6.98
CA LYS A 110 -13.48 27.11 -8.28
C LYS A 110 -12.32 26.27 -8.84
N GLY A 111 -12.55 24.99 -9.08
CA GLY A 111 -11.53 24.05 -9.57
C GLY A 111 -10.48 23.62 -8.55
N ARG A 112 -10.67 23.90 -7.24
CA ARG A 112 -9.75 23.51 -6.17
C ARG A 112 -10.48 22.79 -5.05
N TYR A 113 -9.99 21.62 -4.67
CA TYR A 113 -10.60 20.80 -3.63
C TYR A 113 -9.53 20.29 -2.65
N ILE A 114 -9.92 20.20 -1.41
CA ILE A 114 -9.18 19.50 -0.35
C ILE A 114 -9.95 18.24 -0.03
N THR A 115 -9.29 17.11 -0.03
CA THR A 115 -9.89 15.80 0.25
C THR A 115 -9.15 15.17 1.41
N ILE A 116 -9.91 14.75 2.42
CA ILE A 116 -9.41 13.95 3.55
C ILE A 116 -10.13 12.61 3.46
N ALA A 117 -9.38 11.53 3.41
CA ALA A 117 -9.91 10.20 3.19
C ALA A 117 -9.38 9.21 4.22
N MET A 118 -10.18 8.21 4.53
CA MET A 118 -9.83 7.10 5.40
C MET A 118 -10.62 5.87 5.00
N GLY A 119 -9.98 4.70 5.05
CA GLY A 119 -10.66 3.44 4.80
C GLY A 119 -9.77 2.23 5.05
N PRO A 120 -10.37 1.03 5.05
CA PRO A 120 -9.61 -0.20 5.08
C PRO A 120 -8.89 -0.42 3.75
N TYR A 121 -7.81 -1.18 3.82
CA TYR A 121 -7.17 -1.73 2.63
C TYR A 121 -6.89 -3.21 2.76
N ILE A 122 -6.78 -3.85 1.61
CA ILE A 122 -6.22 -5.19 1.47
C ILE A 122 -5.09 -5.14 0.45
N GLY A 123 -4.03 -5.91 0.71
CA GLY A 123 -2.87 -6.04 -0.16
C GLY A 123 -2.52 -7.51 -0.38
N TYR A 124 -1.97 -7.82 -1.54
CA TYR A 124 -1.45 -9.14 -1.86
C TYR A 124 -0.07 -9.06 -2.45
N GLY A 125 0.91 -9.70 -1.81
CA GLY A 125 2.30 -9.77 -2.26
C GLY A 125 2.44 -10.60 -3.53
N VAL A 126 2.78 -9.94 -4.63
CA VAL A 126 2.94 -10.56 -5.95
C VAL A 126 4.39 -10.91 -6.27
N GLY A 127 5.35 -10.29 -5.57
CA GLY A 127 6.77 -10.56 -5.69
C GLY A 127 7.57 -9.78 -4.65
N GLY A 128 8.85 -10.05 -4.54
CA GLY A 128 9.72 -9.34 -3.62
C GLY A 128 11.00 -10.09 -3.37
N LYS A 129 11.98 -9.39 -2.81
CA LYS A 129 13.30 -9.96 -2.50
C LYS A 129 13.69 -9.62 -1.06
N ILE A 130 14.40 -10.56 -0.45
CA ILE A 130 15.11 -10.39 0.80
C ILE A 130 16.59 -10.47 0.48
N TYR A 131 17.35 -9.54 1.00
CA TYR A 131 18.82 -9.54 0.89
C TYR A 131 19.42 -8.94 2.15
N GLY A 132 20.58 -9.43 2.52
CA GLY A 132 21.30 -8.97 3.70
C GLY A 132 22.77 -8.77 3.43
N SER A 133 23.47 -8.17 4.39
CA SER A 133 24.91 -7.98 4.39
C SER A 133 25.56 -8.72 5.57
N ASP A 134 26.80 -9.12 5.36
CA ASP A 134 27.75 -9.55 6.41
C ASP A 134 27.34 -10.76 7.26
N GLY A 135 27.06 -11.90 6.62
CA GLY A 135 26.88 -13.19 7.30
C GLY A 135 25.66 -13.30 8.18
N MET A 136 24.69 -12.40 8.01
CA MET A 136 23.41 -12.44 8.70
C MET A 136 22.62 -13.68 8.34
N TYR A 137 21.98 -14.26 9.33
CA TYR A 137 21.01 -15.33 9.16
C TYR A 137 19.61 -14.75 9.28
N PHE A 138 18.82 -14.96 8.26
CA PHE A 138 17.39 -14.79 8.33
C PHE A 138 16.81 -16.15 8.71
N TYR A 139 15.76 -16.21 9.46
CA TYR A 139 15.05 -17.40 9.93
C TYR A 139 15.57 -18.76 9.45
N ARG A 140 15.62 -19.76 10.35
CA ARG A 140 16.08 -21.14 10.11
C ARG A 140 17.51 -21.24 9.56
N HIS A 141 18.40 -20.33 9.96
CA HIS A 141 19.80 -20.34 9.52
C HIS A 141 19.98 -20.18 8.00
N ILE A 142 19.04 -19.51 7.31
CA ILE A 142 19.20 -19.15 5.91
C ILE A 142 20.25 -18.03 5.84
N PRO A 143 21.45 -18.26 5.26
CA PRO A 143 22.44 -17.20 5.10
C PRO A 143 21.91 -16.14 4.14
N VAL A 144 21.98 -14.86 4.53
CA VAL A 144 21.42 -13.74 3.74
C VAL A 144 22.46 -13.13 2.80
N ASP A 145 23.51 -13.86 2.48
CA ASP A 145 24.50 -13.51 1.45
C ASP A 145 23.95 -13.66 0.00
N ARG A 146 22.73 -14.17 -0.14
CA ARG A 146 22.01 -14.41 -1.41
C ARG A 146 20.68 -13.67 -1.42
N HIS A 147 20.16 -13.49 -2.64
CA HIS A 147 18.82 -12.93 -2.83
C HIS A 147 17.77 -14.04 -2.75
N TYR A 148 16.88 -13.94 -1.79
CA TYR A 148 15.75 -14.86 -1.63
C TYR A 148 14.45 -14.23 -2.11
N ASP A 149 13.55 -15.06 -2.67
CA ASP A 149 12.17 -14.63 -2.94
C ASP A 149 11.44 -14.44 -1.60
N MET A 150 10.99 -13.22 -1.34
CA MET A 150 10.29 -12.84 -0.11
C MET A 150 9.06 -13.72 0.19
N PHE A 151 8.40 -14.18 -0.87
CA PHE A 151 7.21 -15.03 -0.77
C PHE A 151 7.48 -16.46 -1.26
N GLY A 152 8.73 -16.84 -1.40
CA GLY A 152 9.16 -18.19 -1.74
C GLY A 152 9.04 -19.16 -0.56
N LYS A 153 9.30 -20.42 -0.84
CA LYS A 153 9.24 -21.48 0.19
C LYS A 153 10.30 -21.30 1.29
N GLU A 154 11.39 -20.63 1.01
CA GLU A 154 12.51 -20.45 1.94
C GLU A 154 12.24 -19.32 2.94
N ALA A 155 11.73 -18.19 2.48
CA ALA A 155 11.40 -17.03 3.33
C ALA A 155 9.99 -17.10 3.91
N ASP A 156 9.05 -17.63 3.14
CA ASP A 156 7.66 -17.93 3.54
C ASP A 156 6.96 -16.81 4.33
N LEU A 157 7.17 -15.55 3.92
CA LEU A 157 6.53 -14.41 4.54
C LEU A 157 5.04 -14.32 4.15
N GLN A 158 4.28 -13.59 4.97
CA GLN A 158 2.85 -13.38 4.76
C GLN A 158 2.63 -12.60 3.46
N ARG A 159 1.83 -13.18 2.53
CA ARG A 159 1.47 -12.49 1.28
C ARG A 159 0.32 -11.50 1.46
N TRP A 160 -0.59 -11.79 2.41
CA TRP A 160 -1.73 -10.95 2.67
C TRP A 160 -1.37 -9.84 3.66
N ASP A 161 -1.63 -8.61 3.26
CA ASP A 161 -1.55 -7.41 4.06
C ASP A 161 -2.95 -6.79 4.16
N SER A 162 -3.30 -6.27 5.32
CA SER A 162 -4.56 -5.55 5.53
C SER A 162 -4.39 -4.54 6.64
N GLY A 163 -5.06 -3.42 6.53
CA GLY A 163 -4.89 -2.35 7.50
C GLY A 163 -5.78 -1.16 7.26
N LEU A 164 -5.35 -0.04 7.79
CA LEU A 164 -5.97 1.26 7.64
C LEU A 164 -5.15 2.12 6.68
N HIS A 165 -5.83 2.75 5.73
CA HIS A 165 -5.28 3.77 4.85
C HIS A 165 -5.89 5.12 5.20
N THR A 166 -5.06 6.15 5.23
CA THR A 166 -5.50 7.55 5.40
C THR A 166 -4.82 8.40 4.33
N MET A 167 -5.52 9.41 3.83
CA MET A 167 -5.02 10.26 2.76
C MET A 167 -5.46 11.71 2.95
N PHE A 168 -4.52 12.62 2.71
CA PHE A 168 -4.77 14.03 2.48
C PHE A 168 -4.37 14.39 1.06
N GLN A 169 -5.28 15.03 0.30
CA GLN A 169 -5.05 15.36 -1.09
C GLN A 169 -5.57 16.76 -1.41
N TYR A 170 -4.78 17.52 -2.13
CA TYR A 170 -5.17 18.79 -2.73
C TYR A 170 -5.31 18.61 -4.24
N GLU A 171 -6.41 19.10 -4.78
CA GLU A 171 -6.67 19.09 -6.21
C GLU A 171 -6.67 20.51 -6.75
N PHE A 172 -5.96 20.70 -7.84
CA PHE A 172 -5.91 21.94 -8.62
C PHE A 172 -6.11 21.65 -10.11
N ASN A 173 -7.21 22.11 -10.69
CA ASN A 173 -7.50 21.93 -12.11
C ASN A 173 -7.25 20.50 -12.63
N ARG A 174 -7.76 19.49 -11.91
CA ARG A 174 -7.57 18.06 -12.18
C ARG A 174 -6.21 17.46 -11.79
N VAL A 175 -5.21 18.27 -11.47
CA VAL A 175 -3.97 17.76 -10.90
C VAL A 175 -4.18 17.47 -9.42
N LEU A 176 -3.78 16.30 -8.98
CA LEU A 176 -3.87 15.82 -7.62
C LEU A 176 -2.48 15.82 -7.02
N VAL A 177 -2.32 16.36 -5.83
CA VAL A 177 -1.07 16.27 -5.04
C VAL A 177 -1.47 15.90 -3.62
N GLY A 178 -0.80 14.92 -3.03
CA GLY A 178 -1.19 14.50 -1.70
C GLY A 178 -0.18 13.62 -1.01
N ALA A 179 -0.53 13.28 0.22
CA ALA A 179 0.17 12.33 1.07
C ALA A 179 -0.80 11.28 1.57
N SER A 180 -0.34 10.05 1.78
CA SER A 180 -1.10 8.99 2.39
C SER A 180 -0.25 8.22 3.39
N PHE A 181 -0.91 7.71 4.42
CA PHE A 181 -0.31 6.86 5.43
C PHE A 181 -1.09 5.55 5.51
N GLU A 182 -0.36 4.45 5.60
CA GLU A 182 -0.88 3.10 5.74
C GLU A 182 -0.31 2.46 6.99
N MET A 183 -1.17 1.78 7.74
CA MET A 183 -0.80 0.99 8.91
C MET A 183 -1.42 -0.39 8.78
N GLY A 184 -0.58 -1.41 8.66
CA GLY A 184 -1.02 -2.81 8.63
C GLY A 184 -1.55 -3.25 9.98
N PHE A 185 -2.43 -4.26 10.00
CA PHE A 185 -2.95 -4.89 11.22
C PHE A 185 -2.29 -6.25 11.49
N LYS A 186 -1.58 -6.77 10.51
CA LYS A 186 -0.94 -8.08 10.60
C LYS A 186 0.56 -7.96 10.49
N SER A 187 1.26 -8.81 11.23
CA SER A 187 2.69 -8.99 11.05
C SER A 187 2.99 -9.50 9.64
N ILE A 188 4.12 -9.08 9.07
CA ILE A 188 4.64 -9.65 7.83
C ILE A 188 5.16 -11.08 8.02
N PHE A 189 5.42 -11.47 9.26
CA PHE A 189 5.83 -12.81 9.63
C PHE A 189 4.61 -13.68 9.91
N LYS A 190 4.69 -14.97 9.60
CA LYS A 190 3.65 -15.95 9.97
C LYS A 190 3.62 -16.17 11.48
N GLU A 191 2.49 -16.67 12.01
CA GLU A 191 2.25 -16.84 13.45
C GLU A 191 3.31 -17.69 14.18
N GLU A 192 3.94 -18.64 13.52
CA GLU A 192 5.04 -19.44 14.05
C GLU A 192 6.27 -18.62 14.49
N TRP A 193 6.32 -17.36 14.03
CA TRP A 193 7.39 -16.41 14.36
C TRP A 193 7.02 -15.44 15.47
N SER A 194 5.73 -15.27 15.74
CA SER A 194 5.24 -14.26 16.67
C SER A 194 5.68 -14.51 18.11
N ALA A 195 6.09 -15.73 18.44
CA ALA A 195 6.62 -16.08 19.75
C ALA A 195 7.99 -15.45 20.04
N TYR A 196 8.73 -15.00 19.03
CA TYR A 196 10.08 -14.44 19.17
C TYR A 196 10.16 -12.93 18.90
N ASN A 197 9.18 -12.31 18.20
CA ASN A 197 9.18 -10.88 17.91
C ASN A 197 7.80 -10.29 18.11
N ASN A 198 7.71 -9.23 18.89
CA ASN A 198 6.56 -8.34 18.92
C ASN A 198 6.07 -8.07 17.49
N ALA A 199 4.77 -8.18 17.26
CA ALA A 199 4.14 -8.10 15.95
C ALA A 199 4.71 -6.96 15.09
N THR A 200 5.56 -7.31 14.13
CA THR A 200 6.18 -6.36 13.20
C THR A 200 5.16 -5.96 12.16
N THR A 201 4.56 -4.81 12.36
CA THR A 201 3.49 -4.30 11.52
C THR A 201 4.04 -3.41 10.42
N PRO A 202 3.76 -3.67 9.14
CA PRO A 202 4.22 -2.82 8.05
C PRO A 202 3.46 -1.49 8.04
N CYS A 203 4.21 -0.39 8.03
CA CYS A 203 3.70 0.96 7.85
C CYS A 203 4.31 1.59 6.60
N ALA A 204 3.58 2.53 5.99
CA ALA A 204 4.09 3.26 4.83
C ALA A 204 3.54 4.68 4.78
N LEU A 205 4.43 5.64 4.52
CA LEU A 205 4.11 7.03 4.20
C LEU A 205 4.37 7.25 2.71
N SER A 206 3.44 7.84 1.99
CA SER A 206 3.60 8.07 0.56
C SER A 206 3.30 9.52 0.20
N LEU A 207 4.08 10.06 -0.74
CA LEU A 207 3.76 11.31 -1.42
C LEU A 207 3.40 10.99 -2.87
N HIS A 208 2.31 11.55 -3.38
CA HIS A 208 1.82 11.23 -4.70
C HIS A 208 1.39 12.47 -5.49
N ILE A 209 1.51 12.36 -6.79
CA ILE A 209 0.91 13.25 -7.77
C ILE A 209 0.00 12.43 -8.68
N GLY A 210 -1.07 13.05 -9.18
CA GLY A 210 -2.03 12.36 -10.03
C GLY A 210 -2.81 13.29 -10.94
N TYR A 211 -3.69 12.69 -11.72
CA TYR A 211 -4.57 13.40 -12.63
C TYR A 211 -5.98 12.80 -12.63
N ARG A 212 -7.00 13.66 -12.59
CA ARG A 212 -8.42 13.30 -12.63
C ARG A 212 -8.98 13.61 -14.01
N PHE A 213 -9.59 12.64 -14.65
CA PHE A 213 -10.19 12.75 -15.98
C PHE A 213 -11.60 13.35 -15.97
#